data_0bca743ebd8c910d6db65b399609fab7
#
_entry.id   0bca743ebd8c910d6db65b399609fab7
#
_cell.length_a   1.000
_cell.length_b   1.000
_cell.length_c   1.000
_cell.angle_alpha   90.00
_cell.angle_beta   90.00
_cell.angle_gamma   90.00
#
_symmetry.space_group_name_H-M   'P 1'
#
loop_
_entity.id
_entity.type
_entity.pdbx_description
1 polymer ?
#
loop_
_entity_poly.entity_id
_entity_poly.type
_entity_poly.pdbx_seq_one_letter_code
_entity_poly.pdbx_strand_id
1 'polypeptide(L)'
;MLDQNEGVTLRDEDWYGEEIADRRFVDCHFERIDLTEAVTRGVAFTGCTFGNVSFNASRHVDTAFTRCVFRRCNFFAAEFTGCKLVGSTFDQCDLRPLTVVGGDWSFVALPAADLRGVRVVDVRMREADLTGVDLTGATVTGVDLSGAQLRHAKLSRADLRGSDLTNLDPTEVERAGAIVSAEQTVVMAQALGFQIG
;
A
#
# COMPACT_ATOMS: atom_id res chain seq x y z
N MET A 1 21.20 -22.00 -1.58
CA MET A 1 20.99 -21.35 -2.89
C MET A 1 19.52 -21.00 -2.93
N LEU A 2 19.17 -19.72 -3.08
CA LEU A 2 17.75 -19.31 -3.13
C LEU A 2 17.11 -19.98 -4.36
N ASP A 3 15.95 -20.56 -4.20
CA ASP A 3 15.18 -21.12 -5.31
C ASP A 3 14.68 -19.96 -6.18
N GLN A 4 15.18 -19.87 -7.40
CA GLN A 4 14.91 -18.76 -8.32
C GLN A 4 14.05 -19.24 -9.48
N ASN A 5 12.92 -18.55 -9.66
CA ASN A 5 12.02 -18.72 -10.79
C ASN A 5 12.05 -17.44 -11.64
N GLU A 6 12.23 -17.56 -12.95
CA GLU A 6 12.29 -16.43 -13.87
C GLU A 6 11.43 -16.69 -15.11
N GLY A 7 10.58 -15.70 -15.45
CA GLY A 7 9.70 -15.76 -16.62
C GLY A 7 8.65 -16.88 -16.59
N VAL A 8 8.40 -17.47 -15.43
CA VAL A 8 7.48 -18.62 -15.30
C VAL A 8 6.04 -18.12 -15.17
N THR A 9 5.12 -18.83 -15.77
CA THR A 9 3.68 -18.66 -15.54
C THR A 9 3.18 -19.78 -14.64
N LEU A 10 2.69 -19.38 -13.47
CA LEU A 10 2.01 -20.23 -12.49
C LEU A 10 0.52 -19.97 -12.62
N ARG A 11 -0.30 -20.99 -12.74
CA ARG A 11 -1.72 -20.83 -13.00
C ARG A 11 -2.55 -21.88 -12.29
N ASP A 12 -3.68 -21.41 -11.70
CA ASP A 12 -4.67 -22.27 -11.06
C ASP A 12 -4.04 -23.15 -9.94
N GLU A 13 -3.04 -22.59 -9.21
CA GLU A 13 -2.40 -23.30 -8.10
C GLU A 13 -3.03 -22.91 -6.76
N ASP A 14 -3.10 -23.88 -5.89
CA ASP A 14 -3.59 -23.73 -4.51
C ASP A 14 -2.39 -23.66 -3.56
N TRP A 15 -2.16 -22.47 -3.00
CA TRP A 15 -1.16 -22.20 -1.97
C TRP A 15 -1.82 -21.77 -0.66
N TYR A 16 -3.06 -22.23 -0.43
CA TYR A 16 -3.82 -21.93 0.79
C TYR A 16 -3.04 -22.33 2.04
N GLY A 17 -2.82 -21.37 2.94
CA GLY A 17 -2.14 -21.59 4.22
C GLY A 17 -0.65 -21.98 4.10
N GLU A 18 -0.05 -21.94 2.92
CA GLU A 18 1.36 -22.31 2.75
C GLU A 18 2.31 -21.30 3.38
N GLU A 19 3.42 -21.79 3.92
CA GLU A 19 4.56 -20.96 4.30
C GLU A 19 5.61 -20.95 3.17
N ILE A 20 5.83 -19.76 2.61
CA ILE A 20 6.75 -19.53 1.50
C ILE A 20 7.90 -18.66 2.02
N ALA A 21 9.12 -19.19 2.01
CA ALA A 21 10.29 -18.47 2.48
C ALA A 21 11.46 -18.58 1.52
N ASP A 22 12.33 -17.57 1.54
CA ASP A 22 13.62 -17.56 0.84
C ASP A 22 13.55 -17.90 -0.65
N ARG A 23 12.44 -17.53 -1.31
CA ARG A 23 12.24 -17.70 -2.75
C ARG A 23 12.39 -16.38 -3.50
N ARG A 24 12.80 -16.48 -4.75
CA ARG A 24 12.89 -15.35 -5.67
C ARG A 24 12.12 -15.64 -6.95
N PHE A 25 11.26 -14.69 -7.33
CA PHE A 25 10.51 -14.72 -8.58
C PHE A 25 10.83 -13.44 -9.37
N VAL A 26 11.25 -13.60 -10.62
CA VAL A 26 11.59 -12.49 -11.51
C VAL A 26 10.76 -12.60 -12.77
N ASP A 27 10.05 -11.53 -13.13
CA ASP A 27 9.22 -11.43 -14.33
C ASP A 27 8.23 -12.62 -14.49
N CYS A 28 7.75 -13.14 -13.36
CA CYS A 28 6.81 -14.26 -13.33
C CYS A 28 5.36 -13.78 -13.39
N HIS A 29 4.48 -14.65 -13.91
CA HIS A 29 3.05 -14.42 -13.98
C HIS A 29 2.30 -15.39 -13.06
N PHE A 30 1.55 -14.85 -12.12
CA PHE A 30 0.68 -15.58 -11.19
C PHE A 30 -0.77 -15.32 -11.60
N GLU A 31 -1.47 -16.33 -12.05
CA GLU A 31 -2.84 -16.20 -12.54
C GLU A 31 -3.76 -17.18 -11.83
N ARG A 32 -4.76 -16.64 -11.11
CA ARG A 32 -5.73 -17.39 -10.31
C ARG A 32 -5.06 -18.33 -9.28
N ILE A 33 -4.12 -17.78 -8.54
CA ILE A 33 -3.47 -18.47 -7.41
C ILE A 33 -4.26 -18.18 -6.14
N ASP A 34 -4.50 -19.19 -5.34
CA ASP A 34 -5.05 -19.00 -3.99
C ASP A 34 -3.92 -18.90 -2.97
N LEU A 35 -3.69 -17.67 -2.46
CA LEU A 35 -2.77 -17.36 -1.37
C LEU A 35 -3.53 -17.04 -0.07
N THR A 36 -4.78 -17.46 0.04
CA THR A 36 -5.57 -17.25 1.27
C THR A 36 -4.85 -17.86 2.46
N GLU A 37 -4.68 -17.07 3.53
CA GLU A 37 -3.98 -17.45 4.77
C GLU A 37 -2.49 -17.82 4.59
N ALA A 38 -1.94 -17.72 3.38
CA ALA A 38 -0.53 -17.99 3.13
C ALA A 38 0.38 -16.99 3.87
N VAL A 39 1.57 -17.44 4.23
CA VAL A 39 2.59 -16.62 4.89
C VAL A 39 3.83 -16.55 4.02
N THR A 40 4.26 -15.33 3.64
CA THR A 40 5.55 -15.14 2.96
C THR A 40 6.56 -14.51 3.90
N ARG A 41 7.82 -15.00 3.90
CA ARG A 41 8.92 -14.45 4.70
C ARG A 41 10.16 -14.28 3.84
N GLY A 42 10.66 -13.04 3.72
CA GLY A 42 11.88 -12.76 2.96
C GLY A 42 11.81 -13.14 1.47
N VAL A 43 10.61 -13.32 0.93
CA VAL A 43 10.40 -13.63 -0.50
C VAL A 43 10.59 -12.37 -1.34
N ALA A 44 11.17 -12.52 -2.53
CA ALA A 44 11.32 -11.42 -3.47
C ALA A 44 10.57 -11.70 -4.78
N PHE A 45 9.60 -10.84 -5.08
CA PHE A 45 8.93 -10.76 -6.37
C PHE A 45 9.40 -9.49 -7.07
N THR A 46 9.99 -9.62 -8.26
CA THR A 46 10.48 -8.47 -9.03
C THR A 46 9.89 -8.50 -10.43
N GLY A 47 9.22 -7.43 -10.85
CA GLY A 47 8.59 -7.35 -12.17
C GLY A 47 7.44 -8.34 -12.39
N CYS A 48 6.93 -8.94 -11.32
CA CYS A 48 5.90 -9.98 -11.44
C CYS A 48 4.50 -9.39 -11.66
N THR A 49 3.65 -10.15 -12.32
CA THR A 49 2.23 -9.83 -12.50
C THR A 49 1.37 -10.84 -11.74
N PHE A 50 0.43 -10.33 -10.95
CA PHE A 50 -0.57 -11.10 -10.21
C PHE A 50 -1.95 -10.78 -10.80
N GLY A 51 -2.58 -11.77 -11.43
CA GLY A 51 -3.92 -11.65 -12.00
C GLY A 51 -4.93 -12.53 -11.30
N ASN A 52 -6.03 -11.96 -10.81
CA ASN A 52 -7.11 -12.70 -10.14
C ASN A 52 -6.61 -13.58 -8.98
N VAL A 53 -5.65 -13.09 -8.21
CA VAL A 53 -5.04 -13.80 -7.07
C VAL A 53 -5.77 -13.46 -5.78
N SER A 54 -6.04 -14.47 -4.95
CA SER A 54 -6.60 -14.32 -3.61
C SER A 54 -5.47 -14.19 -2.59
N PHE A 55 -5.34 -13.02 -1.97
CA PHE A 55 -4.45 -12.77 -0.83
C PHE A 55 -5.22 -12.66 0.49
N ASN A 56 -6.41 -13.25 0.58
CA ASN A 56 -7.29 -13.09 1.74
C ASN A 56 -6.62 -13.60 3.01
N ALA A 57 -6.59 -12.78 4.06
CA ALA A 57 -5.96 -13.09 5.35
C ALA A 57 -4.49 -13.55 5.25
N SER A 58 -3.82 -13.31 4.12
CA SER A 58 -2.40 -13.63 3.95
C SER A 58 -1.52 -12.71 4.78
N ARG A 59 -0.33 -13.19 5.15
CA ARG A 59 0.65 -12.43 5.93
C ARG A 59 1.98 -12.38 5.20
N HIS A 60 2.45 -11.17 4.99
CA HIS A 60 3.71 -10.90 4.31
C HIS A 60 4.68 -10.22 5.28
N VAL A 61 5.82 -10.86 5.54
CA VAL A 61 6.84 -10.33 6.46
C VAL A 61 8.16 -10.17 5.70
N ASP A 62 8.72 -8.96 5.70
CA ASP A 62 9.98 -8.62 5.02
C ASP A 62 10.01 -9.09 3.56
N THR A 63 8.84 -9.18 2.94
CA THR A 63 8.66 -9.62 1.55
C THR A 63 8.76 -8.41 0.60
N ALA A 64 9.41 -8.60 -0.54
CA ALA A 64 9.53 -7.56 -1.55
C ALA A 64 8.65 -7.88 -2.77
N PHE A 65 7.78 -6.93 -3.13
CA PHE A 65 7.02 -6.90 -4.37
C PHE A 65 7.47 -5.67 -5.16
N THR A 66 8.62 -5.72 -5.80
CA THR A 66 9.20 -4.57 -6.49
C THR A 66 8.76 -4.52 -7.93
N ARG A 67 8.17 -3.41 -8.37
CA ARG A 67 7.64 -3.21 -9.73
C ARG A 67 6.67 -4.30 -10.15
N CYS A 68 5.86 -4.77 -9.20
CA CYS A 68 4.83 -5.75 -9.46
C CYS A 68 3.52 -5.10 -9.90
N VAL A 69 2.72 -5.84 -10.65
CA VAL A 69 1.40 -5.42 -11.09
C VAL A 69 0.36 -6.37 -10.52
N PHE A 70 -0.57 -5.81 -9.73
CA PHE A 70 -1.70 -6.54 -9.17
C PHE A 70 -2.97 -6.14 -9.93
N ARG A 71 -3.66 -7.12 -10.53
CA ARG A 71 -4.90 -6.91 -11.26
C ARG A 71 -6.00 -7.80 -10.75
N ARG A 72 -7.11 -7.21 -10.33
CA ARG A 72 -8.29 -7.93 -9.82
C ARG A 72 -7.93 -8.92 -8.69
N CYS A 73 -6.98 -8.52 -7.85
CA CYS A 73 -6.58 -9.30 -6.69
C CYS A 73 -7.42 -8.92 -5.48
N ASN A 74 -7.61 -9.86 -4.56
CA ASN A 74 -8.33 -9.64 -3.32
C ASN A 74 -7.37 -9.72 -2.12
N PHE A 75 -7.26 -8.60 -1.38
CA PHE A 75 -6.41 -8.47 -0.19
C PHE A 75 -7.22 -8.36 1.11
N PHE A 76 -8.45 -8.89 1.13
CA PHE A 76 -9.28 -8.84 2.32
C PHE A 76 -8.54 -9.40 3.55
N ALA A 77 -8.40 -8.57 4.59
CA ALA A 77 -7.68 -8.89 5.83
C ALA A 77 -6.20 -9.28 5.64
N ALA A 78 -5.57 -8.91 4.53
CA ALA A 78 -4.14 -9.15 4.33
C ALA A 78 -3.30 -8.22 5.22
N GLU A 79 -2.14 -8.72 5.63
CA GLU A 79 -1.19 -8.04 6.51
C GLU A 79 0.20 -7.96 5.86
N PHE A 80 0.78 -6.76 5.83
CA PHE A 80 2.14 -6.50 5.35
C PHE A 80 2.97 -5.90 6.47
N THR A 81 4.07 -6.56 6.85
CA THR A 81 4.99 -6.07 7.88
C THR A 81 6.40 -5.96 7.31
N GLY A 82 7.00 -4.77 7.33
CA GLY A 82 8.34 -4.53 6.81
C GLY A 82 8.51 -4.72 5.30
N CYS A 83 7.41 -4.82 4.56
CA CYS A 83 7.42 -5.18 3.14
C CYS A 83 7.81 -4.03 2.21
N LYS A 84 8.38 -4.38 1.05
CA LYS A 84 8.73 -3.42 -0.01
C LYS A 84 7.80 -3.61 -1.19
N LEU A 85 7.05 -2.56 -1.55
CA LEU A 85 6.18 -2.54 -2.72
C LEU A 85 6.58 -1.44 -3.72
N VAL A 86 7.85 -1.10 -3.76
CA VAL A 86 8.40 0.01 -4.54
C VAL A 86 8.03 -0.09 -6.01
N GLY A 87 7.36 0.94 -6.53
CA GLY A 87 6.94 1.04 -7.92
C GLY A 87 5.88 0.03 -8.36
N SER A 88 5.18 -0.58 -7.41
CA SER A 88 4.10 -1.53 -7.72
C SER A 88 2.77 -0.83 -7.94
N THR A 89 1.89 -1.46 -8.72
CA THR A 89 0.59 -0.90 -9.11
C THR A 89 -0.55 -1.85 -8.77
N PHE A 90 -1.70 -1.26 -8.39
CA PHE A 90 -2.91 -1.99 -8.06
C PHE A 90 -4.04 -1.53 -8.98
N ASP A 91 -4.58 -2.45 -9.75
CA ASP A 91 -5.68 -2.21 -10.69
C ASP A 91 -6.87 -3.11 -10.35
N GLN A 92 -8.01 -2.50 -10.03
CA GLN A 92 -9.27 -3.18 -9.69
C GLN A 92 -9.10 -4.19 -8.53
N CYS A 93 -8.28 -3.88 -7.54
CA CYS A 93 -8.05 -4.74 -6.39
C CYS A 93 -9.01 -4.39 -5.24
N ASP A 94 -9.42 -5.41 -4.47
CA ASP A 94 -10.07 -5.22 -3.18
C ASP A 94 -9.01 -5.14 -2.07
N LEU A 95 -8.91 -3.97 -1.43
CA LEU A 95 -7.86 -3.66 -0.46
C LEU A 95 -8.42 -3.47 0.97
N ARG A 96 -9.63 -3.95 1.27
CA ARG A 96 -10.25 -3.71 2.57
C ARG A 96 -10.81 -4.96 3.24
N PRO A 97 -10.58 -5.08 4.57
CA PRO A 97 -9.61 -4.34 5.37
C PRO A 97 -8.17 -4.76 5.04
N LEU A 98 -7.21 -3.84 5.14
CA LEU A 98 -5.78 -4.08 4.91
C LEU A 98 -4.98 -3.49 6.07
N THR A 99 -3.93 -4.17 6.50
CA THR A 99 -3.00 -3.67 7.50
C THR A 99 -1.58 -3.63 6.93
N VAL A 100 -0.93 -2.47 7.02
CA VAL A 100 0.46 -2.27 6.59
C VAL A 100 1.23 -1.63 7.74
N VAL A 101 2.31 -2.25 8.16
CA VAL A 101 3.18 -1.74 9.23
C VAL A 101 4.64 -1.74 8.78
N GLY A 102 5.23 -0.57 8.72
CA GLY A 102 6.61 -0.40 8.26
C GLY A 102 6.80 -0.73 6.78
N GLY A 103 8.05 -0.68 6.35
CA GLY A 103 8.43 -1.01 4.99
C GLY A 103 8.47 0.19 4.04
N ASP A 104 8.62 -0.11 2.75
CA ASP A 104 8.83 0.89 1.70
C ASP A 104 7.86 0.67 0.53
N TRP A 105 6.88 1.54 0.43
CA TRP A 105 5.86 1.59 -0.61
C TRP A 105 6.04 2.83 -1.52
N SER A 106 7.28 3.34 -1.63
CA SER A 106 7.58 4.50 -2.50
C SER A 106 7.21 4.21 -3.95
N PHE A 107 6.71 5.22 -4.65
CA PHE A 107 6.27 5.13 -6.05
C PHE A 107 5.13 4.11 -6.29
N VAL A 108 4.43 3.67 -5.25
CA VAL A 108 3.26 2.81 -5.43
C VAL A 108 2.14 3.59 -6.12
N ALA A 109 1.41 2.93 -7.01
CA ALA A 109 0.25 3.53 -7.66
C ALA A 109 -1.05 2.87 -7.15
N LEU A 110 -1.86 3.71 -6.48
CA LEU A 110 -3.17 3.37 -5.91
C LEU A 110 -4.24 4.41 -6.31
N PRO A 111 -4.29 4.88 -7.58
CA PRO A 111 -5.23 5.93 -7.95
C PRO A 111 -6.66 5.45 -7.77
N ALA A 112 -7.49 6.30 -7.15
CA ALA A 112 -8.90 6.03 -6.86
C ALA A 112 -9.19 4.73 -6.08
N ALA A 113 -8.16 4.17 -5.41
CA ALA A 113 -8.32 2.97 -4.59
C ALA A 113 -9.24 3.22 -3.40
N ASP A 114 -10.04 2.20 -3.07
CA ASP A 114 -10.87 2.20 -1.86
C ASP A 114 -10.05 1.65 -0.68
N LEU A 115 -9.54 2.56 0.15
CA LEU A 115 -8.74 2.29 1.35
C LEU A 115 -9.47 2.73 2.63
N ARG A 116 -10.80 2.74 2.63
CA ARG A 116 -11.59 3.12 3.81
C ARG A 116 -11.32 2.19 4.99
N GLY A 117 -11.01 2.79 6.13
CA GLY A 117 -10.79 2.04 7.37
C GLY A 117 -9.53 1.18 7.40
N VAL A 118 -8.63 1.25 6.40
CA VAL A 118 -7.35 0.55 6.43
C VAL A 118 -6.42 1.10 7.51
N ARG A 119 -5.43 0.31 7.87
CA ARG A 119 -4.39 0.70 8.82
C ARG A 119 -3.02 0.70 8.14
N VAL A 120 -2.41 1.88 8.02
CA VAL A 120 -1.06 2.09 7.48
C VAL A 120 -0.23 2.84 8.52
N VAL A 121 0.84 2.24 9.02
CA VAL A 121 1.61 2.78 10.14
C VAL A 121 3.11 2.69 9.87
N ASP A 122 3.82 3.81 10.05
CA ASP A 122 5.28 3.91 9.92
C ASP A 122 5.82 3.43 8.56
N VAL A 123 5.08 3.68 7.49
CA VAL A 123 5.39 3.24 6.12
C VAL A 123 6.01 4.40 5.33
N ARG A 124 7.03 4.11 4.53
CA ARG A 124 7.51 5.06 3.53
C ARG A 124 6.66 4.95 2.26
N MET A 125 5.98 6.04 1.89
CA MET A 125 5.14 6.14 0.69
C MET A 125 5.51 7.36 -0.15
N ARG A 126 6.81 7.60 -0.30
CA ARG A 126 7.31 8.75 -1.08
C ARG A 126 6.87 8.66 -2.52
N GLU A 127 6.46 9.80 -3.07
CA GLU A 127 6.05 9.92 -4.48
C GLU A 127 4.98 8.88 -4.90
N ALA A 128 4.18 8.40 -3.94
CA ALA A 128 3.07 7.52 -4.25
C ALA A 128 1.96 8.26 -5.01
N ASP A 129 1.36 7.60 -5.99
CA ASP A 129 0.14 8.11 -6.63
C ASP A 129 -1.09 7.64 -5.83
N LEU A 130 -1.62 8.57 -5.02
CA LEU A 130 -2.81 8.43 -4.21
C LEU A 130 -3.94 9.34 -4.72
N THR A 131 -3.90 9.73 -5.99
CA THR A 131 -4.90 10.61 -6.61
C THR A 131 -6.28 9.98 -6.51
N GLY A 132 -7.23 10.71 -5.90
CA GLY A 132 -8.61 10.27 -5.75
C GLY A 132 -8.83 9.09 -4.79
N VAL A 133 -7.81 8.68 -4.02
CA VAL A 133 -7.92 7.59 -3.04
C VAL A 133 -8.99 7.89 -1.99
N ASP A 134 -9.75 6.88 -1.57
CA ASP A 134 -10.68 7.01 -0.44
C ASP A 134 -10.06 6.42 0.84
N LEU A 135 -9.57 7.30 1.70
CA LEU A 135 -9.01 6.99 3.02
C LEU A 135 -9.99 7.33 4.16
N THR A 136 -11.28 7.43 3.87
CA THR A 136 -12.29 7.78 4.88
C THR A 136 -12.21 6.84 6.09
N GLY A 137 -11.98 7.41 7.28
CA GLY A 137 -11.86 6.66 8.53
C GLY A 137 -10.63 5.75 8.63
N ALA A 138 -9.67 5.87 7.72
CA ALA A 138 -8.42 5.11 7.78
C ALA A 138 -7.49 5.62 8.88
N THR A 139 -6.59 4.75 9.34
CA THR A 139 -5.45 5.10 10.20
C THR A 139 -4.19 5.15 9.33
N VAL A 140 -3.66 6.34 9.08
CA VAL A 140 -2.46 6.58 8.28
C VAL A 140 -1.50 7.41 9.12
N THR A 141 -0.75 6.76 10.01
CA THR A 141 0.04 7.45 11.05
C THR A 141 1.54 7.17 10.89
N GLY A 142 2.37 8.21 11.09
CA GLY A 142 3.82 8.09 10.94
C GLY A 142 4.29 7.78 9.51
N VAL A 143 3.46 8.04 8.51
CA VAL A 143 3.73 7.70 7.11
C VAL A 143 4.50 8.83 6.42
N ASP A 144 5.58 8.49 5.73
CA ASP A 144 6.30 9.44 4.90
C ASP A 144 5.61 9.57 3.53
N LEU A 145 4.78 10.60 3.39
CA LEU A 145 4.05 10.94 2.18
C LEU A 145 4.74 12.03 1.35
N SER A 146 6.04 12.27 1.57
CA SER A 146 6.76 13.31 0.82
C SER A 146 6.68 13.06 -0.69
N GLY A 147 6.28 14.08 -1.45
CA GLY A 147 6.06 13.99 -2.89
C GLY A 147 4.83 13.19 -3.33
N ALA A 148 4.06 12.61 -2.40
CA ALA A 148 2.86 11.85 -2.77
C ALA A 148 1.78 12.74 -3.39
N GLN A 149 1.07 12.22 -4.39
CA GLN A 149 -0.02 12.89 -5.07
C GLN A 149 -1.34 12.55 -4.36
N LEU A 150 -1.91 13.52 -3.65
CA LEU A 150 -3.14 13.36 -2.85
C LEU A 150 -4.33 14.15 -3.43
N ARG A 151 -4.22 14.65 -4.66
CA ARG A 151 -5.29 15.41 -5.30
C ARG A 151 -6.60 14.62 -5.32
N HIS A 152 -7.69 15.26 -4.90
CA HIS A 152 -9.03 14.67 -4.80
C HIS A 152 -9.14 13.47 -3.83
N ALA A 153 -8.16 13.27 -2.95
CA ALA A 153 -8.24 12.25 -1.93
C ALA A 153 -9.36 12.55 -0.91
N LYS A 154 -10.01 11.50 -0.43
CA LYS A 154 -11.01 11.56 0.63
C LYS A 154 -10.37 11.17 1.94
N LEU A 155 -10.14 12.15 2.81
CA LEU A 155 -9.48 12.00 4.10
C LEU A 155 -10.46 12.17 5.27
N SER A 156 -11.77 12.18 5.00
CA SER A 156 -12.77 12.43 6.05
C SER A 156 -12.63 11.41 7.19
N ARG A 157 -12.49 11.92 8.43
CA ARG A 157 -12.27 11.13 9.66
C ARG A 157 -11.03 10.24 9.63
N ALA A 158 -10.10 10.44 8.71
CA ALA A 158 -8.81 9.74 8.71
C ALA A 158 -7.92 10.26 9.86
N ASP A 159 -7.19 9.37 10.50
CA ASP A 159 -6.12 9.72 11.44
C ASP A 159 -4.79 9.81 10.68
N LEU A 160 -4.27 11.03 10.53
CA LEU A 160 -3.08 11.35 9.77
C LEU A 160 -1.89 11.75 10.66
N ARG A 161 -2.01 11.58 11.98
CA ARG A 161 -1.02 12.09 12.93
C ARG A 161 0.37 11.54 12.68
N GLY A 162 1.36 12.43 12.72
CA GLY A 162 2.76 12.10 12.52
C GLY A 162 3.16 11.77 11.07
N SER A 163 2.22 11.79 10.13
CA SER A 163 2.55 11.60 8.71
C SER A 163 3.08 12.89 8.08
N ASP A 164 3.96 12.77 7.09
CA ASP A 164 4.44 13.92 6.33
C ASP A 164 3.36 14.39 5.35
N LEU A 165 2.75 15.53 5.64
CA LEU A 165 1.71 16.16 4.83
C LEU A 165 2.22 17.40 4.08
N THR A 166 3.52 17.55 3.90
CA THR A 166 4.15 18.76 3.31
C THR A 166 3.63 19.08 1.91
N ASN A 167 3.28 18.06 1.14
CA ASN A 167 2.75 18.20 -0.21
C ASN A 167 1.22 18.18 -0.30
N LEU A 168 0.52 18.08 0.83
CA LEU A 168 -0.93 18.09 0.84
C LEU A 168 -1.47 19.51 0.64
N ASP A 169 -2.25 19.72 -0.43
CA ASP A 169 -3.08 20.90 -0.57
C ASP A 169 -4.44 20.66 0.13
N PRO A 170 -4.71 21.33 1.26
CA PRO A 170 -5.95 21.13 1.98
C PRO A 170 -7.20 21.55 1.20
N THR A 171 -7.06 22.33 0.12
CA THR A 171 -8.19 22.79 -0.71
C THR A 171 -8.63 21.77 -1.74
N GLU A 172 -7.74 20.83 -2.08
CA GLU A 172 -8.00 19.82 -3.10
C GLU A 172 -8.49 18.47 -2.54
N VAL A 173 -8.71 18.35 -1.22
CA VAL A 173 -9.09 17.11 -0.54
C VAL A 173 -10.34 17.23 0.31
N GLU A 174 -11.09 16.14 0.45
CA GLU A 174 -12.16 16.01 1.41
C GLU A 174 -11.58 15.68 2.79
N ARG A 175 -11.70 16.58 3.80
CA ARG A 175 -11.00 16.44 5.09
C ARG A 175 -11.88 16.59 6.33
N ALA A 176 -13.19 16.48 6.20
CA ALA A 176 -14.10 16.67 7.32
C ALA A 176 -13.80 15.70 8.47
N GLY A 177 -13.40 16.23 9.63
CA GLY A 177 -13.06 15.44 10.81
C GLY A 177 -11.75 14.65 10.71
N ALA A 178 -10.88 14.93 9.73
CA ALA A 178 -9.52 14.37 9.70
C ALA A 178 -8.73 14.82 10.94
N ILE A 179 -7.92 13.92 11.49
CA ILE A 179 -7.13 14.13 12.70
C ILE A 179 -5.68 14.35 12.31
N VAL A 180 -5.11 15.47 12.72
CA VAL A 180 -3.70 15.84 12.53
C VAL A 180 -3.07 16.21 13.85
N SER A 181 -1.74 16.19 13.95
CA SER A 181 -1.03 16.68 15.13
C SER A 181 -0.89 18.21 15.13
N ALA A 182 -0.50 18.77 16.27
CA ALA A 182 -0.27 20.22 16.38
C ALA A 182 0.81 20.71 15.40
N GLU A 183 1.88 19.95 15.22
CA GLU A 183 2.97 20.27 14.29
C GLU A 183 2.47 20.31 12.84
N GLN A 184 1.60 19.37 12.46
CA GLN A 184 1.02 19.33 11.13
C GLN A 184 0.09 20.50 10.83
N THR A 185 -0.52 21.14 11.86
CA THR A 185 -1.37 22.34 11.65
C THR A 185 -0.59 23.52 11.10
N VAL A 186 0.71 23.62 11.43
CA VAL A 186 1.60 24.65 10.88
C VAL A 186 1.72 24.47 9.35
N VAL A 187 1.98 23.25 8.90
CA VAL A 187 2.10 22.91 7.47
C VAL A 187 0.78 23.23 6.75
N MET A 188 -0.35 22.83 7.34
CA MET A 188 -1.68 23.09 6.77
C MET A 188 -1.97 24.59 6.66
N ALA A 189 -1.63 25.37 7.69
CA ALA A 189 -1.82 26.82 7.67
C ALA A 189 -0.95 27.50 6.59
N GLN A 190 0.30 27.07 6.46
CA GLN A 190 1.19 27.57 5.39
C GLN A 190 0.67 27.24 3.99
N ALA A 191 0.18 26.01 3.78
CA ALA A 191 -0.44 25.59 2.52
C ALA A 191 -1.69 26.42 2.17
N LEU A 192 -2.40 26.93 3.18
CA LEU A 192 -3.52 27.86 3.02
C LEU A 192 -3.09 29.33 2.89
N GLY A 193 -1.80 29.62 2.86
CA GLY A 193 -1.24 30.96 2.67
C GLY A 193 -1.09 31.80 3.95
N PHE A 194 -1.26 31.21 5.15
CA PHE A 194 -0.99 31.92 6.40
C PHE A 194 0.51 32.04 6.66
N GLN A 195 0.91 33.21 7.16
CA GLN A 195 2.24 33.41 7.75
C GLN A 195 2.15 33.14 9.25
N ILE A 196 3.08 32.33 9.74
CA ILE A 196 3.16 31.97 11.15
C ILE A 196 4.32 32.74 11.75
N GLY A 197 4.02 33.60 12.72
CA GLY A 197 4.97 34.43 13.44
C GLY A 197 5.33 33.87 14.81
#